data_d75fda019b9288ca3ffe4d00e67697e3
#
_entry.id   d75fda019b9288ca3ffe4d00e67697e3
#
_cell.length_a   1.000
_cell.length_b   1.000
_cell.length_c   1.000
_cell.angle_alpha   90.00
_cell.angle_beta   90.00
_cell.angle_gamma   90.00
#
_symmetry.space_group_name_H-M   'P 1'
#
loop_
_entity.id
_entity.type
_entity.pdbx_description
1 polymer ?
#
loop_
_entity_poly.entity_id
_entity_poly.type
_entity_poly.pdbx_seq_one_letter_code
_entity_poly.pdbx_strand_id
1 'polypeptide(L)'
;MELGKMLAISYREYQNYMREELKDFSLGNTDYPLLLVLDKFPGMSQNEVGRKTRLSKSVISKSVCKLLEMKYIQMTPDENHRQKNRLYLTEKGVKVLPYIQERKKLWRNRVLKGNNEEDLEIFFKVLNNMFENSLEMQ
;
A
#
# COMPACT_ATOMS: atom_id res chain seq x y z
N MET A 1 19.92 19.48 2.32
CA MET A 1 18.48 19.49 2.63
C MET A 1 18.21 18.48 3.74
N GLU A 2 17.33 18.81 4.65
CA GLU A 2 17.04 18.00 5.82
C GLU A 2 16.30 16.71 5.42
N LEU A 3 16.62 15.58 6.09
CA LEU A 3 16.10 14.26 5.77
C LEU A 3 14.56 14.19 5.75
N GLY A 4 13.93 14.67 6.82
CA GLY A 4 12.48 14.63 6.94
C GLY A 4 11.77 15.38 5.81
N LYS A 5 12.32 16.52 5.42
CA LYS A 5 11.76 17.31 4.32
C LYS A 5 11.88 16.60 2.99
N MET A 6 13.03 15.96 2.74
CA MET A 6 13.24 15.19 1.50
C MET A 6 12.27 14.01 1.42
N LEU A 7 12.13 13.28 2.52
CA LEU A 7 11.18 12.16 2.58
C LEU A 7 9.74 12.63 2.37
N ALA A 8 9.35 13.71 3.03
CA ALA A 8 7.99 14.23 2.94
C ALA A 8 7.63 14.67 1.52
N ILE A 9 8.54 15.39 0.87
CA ILE A 9 8.32 15.87 -0.49
C ILE A 9 8.29 14.68 -1.46
N SER A 10 9.27 13.78 -1.37
CA SER A 10 9.33 12.60 -2.25
C SER A 10 8.10 11.73 -2.10
N TYR A 11 7.60 11.55 -0.89
CA TYR A 11 6.39 10.78 -0.65
C TYR A 11 5.15 11.45 -1.27
N ARG A 12 5.02 12.76 -1.13
CA ARG A 12 3.91 13.49 -1.76
C ARG A 12 3.95 13.38 -3.28
N GLU A 13 5.14 13.46 -3.88
CA GLU A 13 5.28 13.29 -5.32
C GLU A 13 4.91 11.88 -5.76
N TYR A 14 5.30 10.86 -4.97
CA TYR A 14 4.88 9.49 -5.19
C TYR A 14 3.35 9.36 -5.14
N GLN A 15 2.72 9.94 -4.12
CA GLN A 15 1.28 9.93 -3.98
C GLN A 15 0.57 10.60 -5.16
N ASN A 16 1.09 11.74 -5.63
CA ASN A 16 0.53 12.45 -6.78
C ASN A 16 0.63 11.60 -8.04
N TYR A 17 1.79 10.97 -8.25
CA TYR A 17 2.01 10.08 -9.40
C TYR A 17 1.02 8.91 -9.37
N MET A 18 0.93 8.20 -8.26
CA MET A 18 0.05 7.03 -8.16
C MET A 18 -1.43 7.41 -8.28
N ARG A 19 -1.83 8.55 -7.71
CA ARG A 19 -3.21 9.04 -7.82
C ARG A 19 -3.58 9.27 -9.28
N GLU A 20 -2.71 9.90 -10.05
CA GLU A 20 -2.95 10.15 -11.46
C GLU A 20 -2.99 8.86 -12.27
N GLU A 21 -2.07 7.94 -11.99
CA GLU A 21 -1.99 6.67 -12.72
C GLU A 21 -3.15 5.72 -12.42
N LEU A 22 -3.76 5.82 -11.24
CA LEU A 22 -4.84 4.92 -10.84
C LEU A 22 -6.23 5.57 -10.86
N LYS A 23 -6.33 6.80 -11.34
CA LYS A 23 -7.62 7.54 -11.33
C LYS A 23 -8.73 6.84 -12.11
N ASP A 24 -8.41 6.20 -13.23
CA ASP A 24 -9.39 5.51 -14.06
C ASP A 24 -9.97 4.27 -13.37
N PHE A 25 -9.28 3.75 -12.36
CA PHE A 25 -9.74 2.64 -11.52
C PHE A 25 -10.42 3.13 -10.24
N SER A 26 -10.45 4.46 -10.03
CA SER A 26 -10.97 5.09 -8.80
C SER A 26 -10.27 4.61 -7.53
N LEU A 27 -8.99 4.26 -7.64
CA LEU A 27 -8.18 3.80 -6.52
C LEU A 27 -7.31 4.94 -5.99
N GLY A 28 -7.52 5.30 -4.74
CA GLY A 28 -6.73 6.33 -4.07
C GLY A 28 -5.52 5.75 -3.34
N ASN A 29 -4.76 6.64 -2.71
CA ASN A 29 -3.50 6.30 -2.04
C ASN A 29 -3.66 5.42 -0.79
N THR A 30 -4.88 5.33 -0.24
CA THR A 30 -5.17 4.40 0.86
C THR A 30 -5.83 3.12 0.37
N ASP A 31 -6.35 3.12 -0.86
CA ASP A 31 -7.08 1.99 -1.43
C ASP A 31 -6.16 0.92 -2.00
N TYR A 32 -5.24 1.31 -2.90
CA TYR A 32 -4.40 0.33 -3.56
C TYR A 32 -3.45 -0.42 -2.62
N PRO A 33 -2.92 0.20 -1.53
CA PRO A 33 -2.10 -0.55 -0.57
C PRO A 33 -2.88 -1.67 0.10
N LEU A 34 -4.17 -1.50 0.34
CA LEU A 34 -5.02 -2.55 0.89
C LEU A 34 -5.11 -3.75 -0.06
N LEU A 35 -5.26 -3.48 -1.36
CA LEU A 35 -5.28 -4.55 -2.36
C LEU A 35 -3.97 -5.33 -2.37
N LEU A 36 -2.83 -4.62 -2.29
CA LEU A 36 -1.51 -5.27 -2.25
C LEU A 36 -1.32 -6.11 -0.99
N VAL A 37 -1.79 -5.62 0.16
CA VAL A 37 -1.70 -6.37 1.42
C VAL A 37 -2.56 -7.62 1.37
N LEU A 38 -3.78 -7.53 0.83
CA LEU A 38 -4.69 -8.68 0.74
C LEU A 38 -4.22 -9.71 -0.30
N ASP A 39 -3.50 -9.29 -1.32
CA ASP A 39 -2.86 -10.23 -2.24
C ASP A 39 -1.81 -11.08 -1.53
N LYS A 40 -1.00 -10.44 -0.71
CA LYS A 40 0.07 -11.11 0.04
C LYS A 40 -0.46 -11.92 1.24
N PHE A 41 -1.49 -11.40 1.91
CA PHE A 41 -2.05 -12.00 3.12
C PHE A 41 -3.58 -12.08 3.02
N PRO A 42 -4.11 -13.01 2.20
CA PRO A 42 -5.56 -13.15 2.06
C PRO A 42 -6.22 -13.59 3.38
N GLY A 43 -7.42 -13.10 3.60
CA GLY A 43 -8.19 -13.47 4.78
C GLY A 43 -7.91 -12.65 6.03
N MET A 44 -7.23 -11.52 5.88
CA MET A 44 -7.00 -10.62 7.02
C MET A 44 -8.29 -9.95 7.45
N SER A 45 -8.42 -9.70 8.76
CA SER A 45 -9.45 -8.82 9.29
C SER A 45 -9.08 -7.36 9.03
N GLN A 46 -10.05 -6.47 9.15
CA GLN A 46 -9.83 -5.04 8.98
C GLN A 46 -8.78 -4.51 9.98
N ASN A 47 -8.80 -5.00 11.23
CA ASN A 47 -7.82 -4.61 12.23
C ASN A 47 -6.40 -5.07 11.87
N GLU A 48 -6.28 -6.28 11.32
CA GLU A 48 -4.97 -6.82 10.88
C GLU A 48 -4.41 -6.01 9.71
N VAL A 49 -5.25 -5.62 8.77
CA VAL A 49 -4.85 -4.74 7.66
C VAL A 49 -4.37 -3.40 8.20
N GLY A 50 -5.06 -2.84 9.21
CA GLY A 50 -4.63 -1.61 9.86
C GLY A 50 -3.24 -1.71 10.48
N ARG A 51 -2.97 -2.81 11.16
CA ARG A 51 -1.63 -3.05 11.74
C ARG A 51 -0.54 -3.18 10.67
N LYS A 52 -0.84 -3.86 9.57
CA LYS A 52 0.12 -4.05 8.47
C LYS A 52 0.42 -2.75 7.72
N THR A 53 -0.58 -1.92 7.52
CA THR A 53 -0.43 -0.67 6.76
C THR A 53 -0.06 0.53 7.62
N ARG A 54 -0.24 0.42 8.93
CA ARG A 54 -0.09 1.52 9.90
C ARG A 54 -1.00 2.71 9.62
N LEU A 55 -2.10 2.47 8.91
CA LEU A 55 -3.13 3.46 8.70
C LEU A 55 -4.13 3.45 9.87
N SER A 56 -4.76 4.59 10.13
CA SER A 56 -5.74 4.71 11.21
C SER A 56 -6.97 3.88 10.94
N LYS A 57 -7.70 3.52 12.00
CA LYS A 57 -8.95 2.75 11.89
C LYS A 57 -9.97 3.43 10.99
N SER A 58 -10.10 4.76 11.10
CA SER A 58 -11.06 5.52 10.29
C SER A 58 -10.70 5.50 8.81
N VAL A 59 -9.41 5.62 8.48
CA VAL A 59 -8.93 5.55 7.10
C VAL A 59 -9.18 4.15 6.52
N ILE A 60 -8.82 3.11 7.26
CA ILE A 60 -9.03 1.72 6.84
C ILE A 60 -10.52 1.43 6.62
N SER A 61 -11.37 1.82 7.57
CA SER A 61 -12.81 1.60 7.48
C SER A 61 -13.40 2.24 6.22
N LYS A 62 -12.97 3.46 5.92
CA LYS A 62 -13.42 4.21 4.74
C LYS A 62 -13.00 3.52 3.44
N SER A 63 -11.73 3.11 3.37
CA SER A 63 -11.23 2.42 2.18
C SER A 63 -11.84 1.04 2.01
N VAL A 64 -12.04 0.30 3.09
CA VAL A 64 -12.70 -1.02 3.03
C VAL A 64 -14.13 -0.87 2.50
N CYS A 65 -14.90 0.08 3.02
CA CYS A 65 -16.27 0.33 2.54
C CYS A 65 -16.28 0.65 1.04
N LYS A 66 -15.39 1.51 0.60
CA LYS A 66 -15.27 1.88 -0.80
C LYS A 66 -14.90 0.69 -1.69
N LEU A 67 -13.91 -0.10 -1.26
CA LEU A 67 -13.45 -1.25 -2.05
C LEU A 67 -14.50 -2.37 -2.11
N LEU A 68 -15.28 -2.55 -1.05
CA LEU A 68 -16.42 -3.48 -1.05
C LEU A 68 -17.50 -3.01 -2.03
N GLU A 69 -17.84 -1.73 -1.98
CA GLU A 69 -18.84 -1.15 -2.87
C GLU A 69 -18.42 -1.25 -4.34
N MET A 70 -17.15 -1.00 -4.63
CA MET A 70 -16.59 -1.12 -5.98
C MET A 70 -16.29 -2.55 -6.40
N LYS A 71 -16.48 -3.52 -5.48
CA LYS A 71 -16.27 -4.94 -5.74
C LYS A 71 -14.83 -5.33 -6.05
N TYR A 72 -13.87 -4.58 -5.53
CA TYR A 72 -12.47 -4.98 -5.57
C TYR A 72 -12.14 -6.03 -4.51
N ILE A 73 -12.85 -5.99 -3.40
CA ILE A 73 -12.70 -6.94 -2.30
C ILE A 73 -14.06 -7.52 -1.91
N GLN A 74 -14.01 -8.64 -1.19
CA GLN A 74 -15.19 -9.25 -0.60
C GLN A 74 -14.90 -9.58 0.86
N MET A 75 -15.97 -9.67 1.64
CA MET A 75 -15.89 -9.94 3.07
C MET A 75 -16.65 -11.21 3.39
N THR A 76 -16.00 -12.09 4.14
CA THR A 76 -16.66 -13.31 4.64
C THR A 76 -16.64 -13.30 6.16
N PRO A 77 -17.69 -13.82 6.82
CA PRO A 77 -17.68 -13.96 8.28
C PRO A 77 -16.62 -14.94 8.73
N ASP A 78 -15.97 -14.67 9.87
CA ASP A 78 -15.12 -15.65 10.52
C ASP A 78 -16.00 -16.54 11.38
N GLU A 79 -16.07 -17.83 11.07
CA GLU A 79 -16.89 -18.81 11.79
C GLU A 79 -16.48 -18.97 13.26
N ASN A 80 -15.21 -18.71 13.56
CA ASN A 80 -14.67 -18.86 14.91
C ASN A 80 -14.78 -17.59 15.76
N HIS A 81 -14.96 -16.42 15.11
CA HIS A 81 -15.06 -15.13 15.78
C HIS A 81 -16.09 -14.25 15.10
N ARG A 82 -17.27 -14.15 15.70
CA ARG A 82 -18.41 -13.39 15.14
C ARG A 82 -18.12 -11.93 14.79
N GLN A 83 -17.07 -11.34 15.41
CA GLN A 83 -16.72 -9.92 15.20
C GLN A 83 -15.56 -9.72 14.24
N LYS A 84 -14.99 -10.80 13.72
CA LYS A 84 -13.84 -10.72 12.77
C LYS A 84 -14.27 -11.21 11.41
N ASN A 85 -14.58 -10.27 10.55
CA ASN A 85 -14.82 -10.58 9.15
C ASN A 85 -13.47 -10.65 8.43
N ARG A 86 -13.38 -11.55 7.46
CA ARG A 86 -12.17 -11.76 6.66
C ARG A 86 -12.31 -11.13 5.30
N LEU A 87 -11.25 -10.45 4.88
CA LEU A 87 -11.22 -9.73 3.62
C LEU A 87 -10.41 -10.50 2.57
N TYR A 88 -10.92 -10.54 1.35
CA TYR A 88 -10.29 -11.21 0.22
C TYR A 88 -10.44 -10.35 -1.03
N LEU A 89 -9.49 -10.49 -1.95
CA LEU A 89 -9.63 -9.88 -3.26
C LEU A 89 -10.71 -10.63 -4.06
N THR A 90 -11.44 -9.89 -4.86
CA THR A 90 -12.31 -10.46 -5.88
C THR A 90 -11.49 -10.69 -7.15
N GLU A 91 -12.08 -11.30 -8.17
CA GLU A 91 -11.45 -11.41 -9.48
C GLU A 91 -11.06 -10.03 -10.03
N LYS A 92 -11.94 -9.03 -9.87
CA LYS A 92 -11.67 -7.65 -10.26
C LYS A 92 -10.44 -7.09 -9.52
N GLY A 93 -10.34 -7.36 -8.21
CA GLY A 93 -9.20 -6.94 -7.39
C GLY A 93 -7.89 -7.58 -7.86
N VAL A 94 -7.92 -8.87 -8.19
CA VAL A 94 -6.74 -9.57 -8.70
C VAL A 94 -6.31 -9.02 -10.06
N LYS A 95 -7.26 -8.71 -10.94
CA LYS A 95 -6.97 -8.23 -12.29
C LYS A 95 -6.28 -6.87 -12.32
N VAL A 96 -6.50 -6.01 -11.33
CA VAL A 96 -5.89 -4.69 -11.30
C VAL A 96 -4.46 -4.69 -10.73
N LEU A 97 -4.06 -5.77 -10.03
CA LEU A 97 -2.75 -5.84 -9.39
C LEU A 97 -1.57 -5.64 -10.35
N PRO A 98 -1.52 -6.30 -11.51
CA PRO A 98 -0.39 -6.10 -12.42
C PRO A 98 -0.23 -4.65 -12.86
N TYR A 99 -1.32 -3.94 -13.08
CA TYR A 99 -1.29 -2.53 -13.43
C TYR A 99 -0.69 -1.69 -12.30
N ILE A 100 -1.13 -1.92 -11.06
CA ILE A 100 -0.62 -1.22 -9.88
C ILE A 100 0.90 -1.47 -9.76
N GLN A 101 1.33 -2.73 -9.84
CA GLN A 101 2.74 -3.09 -9.69
C GLN A 101 3.60 -2.48 -10.80
N GLU A 102 3.09 -2.46 -12.02
CA GLU A 102 3.81 -1.83 -13.13
C GLU A 102 3.98 -0.33 -12.91
N ARG A 103 2.94 0.38 -12.47
CA ARG A 103 3.03 1.83 -12.20
C ARG A 103 4.03 2.12 -11.08
N LYS A 104 4.05 1.30 -10.03
CA LYS A 104 5.05 1.42 -8.95
C LYS A 104 6.47 1.24 -9.49
N LYS A 105 6.66 0.23 -10.33
CA LYS A 105 7.96 -0.06 -10.94
C LYS A 105 8.44 1.08 -11.85
N LEU A 106 7.55 1.63 -12.65
CA LEU A 106 7.88 2.76 -13.52
C LEU A 106 8.31 3.98 -12.71
N TRP A 107 7.61 4.28 -11.63
CA TRP A 107 7.99 5.38 -10.74
C TRP A 107 9.38 5.13 -10.13
N ARG A 108 9.58 3.93 -9.59
CA ARG A 108 10.86 3.54 -8.99
C ARG A 108 12.02 3.74 -9.96
N ASN A 109 11.88 3.24 -11.18
CA ASN A 109 12.91 3.34 -12.20
C ASN A 109 13.21 4.80 -12.58
N ARG A 110 12.17 5.62 -12.63
CA ARG A 110 12.30 7.04 -12.98
C ARG A 110 13.03 7.84 -11.90
N VAL A 111 12.62 7.66 -10.63
CA VAL A 111 13.21 8.44 -9.53
C VAL A 111 14.61 7.99 -9.15
N LEU A 112 14.95 6.75 -9.44
CA LEU A 112 16.29 6.22 -9.13
C LEU A 112 17.25 6.28 -10.32
N LYS A 113 16.82 6.87 -11.43
CA LYS A 113 17.64 7.02 -12.63
C LYS A 113 18.93 7.78 -12.32
N GLY A 114 20.03 7.35 -12.96
CA GLY A 114 21.32 8.01 -12.81
C GLY A 114 22.18 7.44 -11.68
N ASN A 115 21.72 6.38 -11.02
CA ASN A 115 22.50 5.72 -9.97
C ASN A 115 22.93 4.34 -10.44
N ASN A 116 24.13 3.90 -10.03
CA ASN A 116 24.61 2.55 -10.34
C ASN A 116 24.06 1.53 -9.34
N GLU A 117 24.22 0.23 -9.64
CA GLU A 117 23.70 -0.84 -8.80
C GLU A 117 24.29 -0.85 -7.39
N GLU A 118 25.59 -0.57 -7.25
CA GLU A 118 26.25 -0.54 -5.94
C GLU A 118 25.64 0.52 -5.03
N ASP A 119 25.43 1.72 -5.56
CA ASP A 119 24.82 2.82 -4.81
C ASP A 119 23.38 2.49 -4.43
N LEU A 120 22.64 1.84 -5.32
CA LEU A 120 21.25 1.43 -5.03
C LEU A 120 21.19 0.37 -3.95
N GLU A 121 22.11 -0.59 -3.93
CA GLU A 121 22.18 -1.60 -2.87
C GLU A 121 22.42 -0.94 -1.51
N ILE A 122 23.37 -0.01 -1.45
CA ILE A 122 23.67 0.75 -0.22
C ILE A 122 22.45 1.57 0.18
N PHE A 123 21.83 2.25 -0.77
CA PHE A 123 20.63 3.07 -0.51
C PHE A 123 19.51 2.24 0.11
N PHE A 124 19.18 1.09 -0.48
CA PHE A 124 18.09 0.25 0.06
C PHE A 124 18.46 -0.38 1.39
N LYS A 125 19.71 -0.69 1.64
CA LYS A 125 20.17 -1.14 2.95
C LYS A 125 19.93 -0.06 4.00
N VAL A 126 20.36 1.17 3.73
CA VAL A 126 20.17 2.30 4.65
C VAL A 126 18.70 2.61 4.86
N LEU A 127 17.93 2.62 3.77
CA LEU A 127 16.49 2.87 3.82
C LEU A 127 15.76 1.81 4.66
N ASN A 128 16.14 0.55 4.52
CA ASN A 128 15.57 -0.52 5.31
C ASN A 128 15.89 -0.34 6.81
N ASN A 129 17.13 -0.01 7.13
CA ASN A 129 17.52 0.26 8.52
C ASN A 129 16.72 1.44 9.10
N MET A 130 16.56 2.50 8.32
CA MET A 130 15.77 3.66 8.71
C MET A 130 14.31 3.25 8.98
N PHE A 131 13.73 2.43 8.09
CA PHE A 131 12.37 1.93 8.25
C PHE A 131 12.22 1.14 9.53
N GLU A 132 13.11 0.14 9.77
CA GLU A 132 13.07 -0.68 10.98
C GLU A 132 13.21 0.19 12.25
N ASN A 133 14.15 1.12 12.25
CA ASN A 133 14.34 2.01 13.38
C ASN A 133 13.11 2.89 13.64
N SER A 134 12.42 3.32 12.58
CA SER A 134 11.20 4.12 12.71
C SER A 134 10.09 3.34 13.41
N LEU A 135 10.00 2.04 13.14
CA LEU A 135 8.98 1.19 13.78
C LEU A 135 9.21 1.04 15.27
N GLU A 136 10.48 1.03 15.72
CA GLU A 136 10.84 0.88 17.13
C GLU A 136 10.58 2.12 17.98
N MET A 137 10.38 3.28 17.35
CA MET A 137 10.15 4.55 18.05
C MET A 137 8.74 4.69 18.63
N GLN A 138 7.86 3.74 18.41
CA GLN A 138 6.47 3.80 18.87
C GLN A 138 6.19 2.91 20.06
#